data_a316e1a498d05646030e60deb77d6117
#
_entry.id   a316e1a498d05646030e60deb77d6117
#
_cell.length_a   1.000
_cell.length_b   1.000
_cell.length_c   1.000
_cell.angle_alpha   90.00
_cell.angle_beta   90.00
_cell.angle_gamma   90.00
#
_symmetry.space_group_name_H-M   'P 1'
#
loop_
_entity.id
_entity.type
_entity.pdbx_description
1 polymer ?
#
loop_
_entity_poly.entity_id
_entity_poly.type
_entity_poly.pdbx_seq_one_letter_code
_entity_poly.pdbx_strand_id
1 'polypeptide(L)'
;MVTKYKIAADCVNAATRAVLEKCVAGAKIVDACAAGDASIERETGKYYNKKDKDGNKVEKGVAFPTCVSVNNCVCHNSPSAGDEKTFQDGDAVKIDLGAHVDGYVATCARTIVIGGQKVTGAQADVMKAAELASEIVIRKLRPGDSTAEIGATIESVAKDFGVSVVEGVVTHNMKRFIIDGNKVILNKSSPEMKADPEEIEMYEVYALDIVMSTGEG
;
A
#
# COMPACT_ATOMS: atom_id res chain seq x y z
N MET A 1 1.94 21.57 4.21
CA MET A 1 2.36 20.16 4.23
C MET A 1 1.17 19.21 4.45
N VAL A 2 0.56 19.15 5.63
CA VAL A 2 -0.56 18.21 5.97
C VAL A 2 -1.71 18.26 4.96
N THR A 3 -2.11 19.44 4.50
CA THR A 3 -3.18 19.59 3.49
C THR A 3 -2.86 18.86 2.17
N LYS A 4 -1.59 18.86 1.74
CA LYS A 4 -1.17 18.17 0.50
C LYS A 4 -1.24 16.65 0.67
N TYR A 5 -0.86 16.10 1.83
CA TYR A 5 -1.07 14.69 2.17
C TYR A 5 -2.55 14.30 2.14
N LYS A 6 -3.43 15.13 2.75
CA LYS A 6 -4.88 14.87 2.76
C LYS A 6 -5.47 14.86 1.35
N ILE A 7 -5.10 15.82 0.50
CA ILE A 7 -5.54 15.85 -0.90
C ILE A 7 -5.04 14.63 -1.65
N ALA A 8 -3.76 14.24 -1.49
CA ALA A 8 -3.22 13.02 -2.09
C ALA A 8 -4.01 11.78 -1.64
N ALA A 9 -4.31 11.66 -0.34
CA ALA A 9 -5.10 10.57 0.22
C ALA A 9 -6.53 10.51 -0.36
N ASP A 10 -7.19 11.66 -0.50
CA ASP A 10 -8.54 11.74 -1.13
C ASP A 10 -8.50 11.27 -2.59
N CYS A 11 -7.45 11.66 -3.34
CA CYS A 11 -7.24 11.22 -4.71
C CYS A 11 -7.01 9.71 -4.80
N VAL A 12 -6.17 9.15 -3.91
CA VAL A 12 -5.91 7.71 -3.81
C VAL A 12 -7.18 6.94 -3.47
N ASN A 13 -7.96 7.42 -2.51
CA ASN A 13 -9.24 6.79 -2.16
C ASN A 13 -10.23 6.77 -3.33
N ALA A 14 -10.27 7.81 -4.14
CA ALA A 14 -11.09 7.86 -5.35
C ALA A 14 -10.58 6.87 -6.41
N ALA A 15 -9.26 6.79 -6.60
CA ALA A 15 -8.63 5.87 -7.54
C ALA A 15 -8.83 4.40 -7.11
N THR A 16 -8.69 4.10 -5.81
CA THR A 16 -8.97 2.76 -5.28
C THR A 16 -10.38 2.29 -5.65
N ARG A 17 -11.39 3.16 -5.54
CA ARG A 17 -12.76 2.82 -5.96
C ARG A 17 -12.84 2.53 -7.46
N ALA A 18 -12.16 3.32 -8.30
CA ALA A 18 -12.14 3.11 -9.75
C ALA A 18 -11.48 1.77 -10.13
N VAL A 19 -10.41 1.37 -9.42
CA VAL A 19 -9.78 0.05 -9.60
C VAL A 19 -10.73 -1.06 -9.18
N LEU A 20 -11.35 -0.95 -8.01
CA LEU A 20 -12.30 -1.95 -7.49
C LEU A 20 -13.46 -2.23 -8.45
N GLU A 21 -13.98 -1.20 -9.14
CA GLU A 21 -15.03 -1.35 -10.16
C GLU A 21 -14.58 -2.20 -11.37
N LYS A 22 -13.28 -2.29 -11.62
CA LYS A 22 -12.68 -3.10 -12.70
C LYS A 22 -12.29 -4.52 -12.27
N CYS A 23 -12.23 -4.78 -10.96
CA CYS A 23 -11.84 -6.07 -10.41
C CYS A 23 -13.01 -7.06 -10.43
N VAL A 24 -13.39 -7.52 -11.61
CA VAL A 24 -14.45 -8.50 -11.84
C VAL A 24 -13.94 -9.67 -12.68
N ALA A 25 -14.49 -10.86 -12.50
CA ALA A 25 -14.08 -12.05 -13.25
C ALA A 25 -14.16 -11.81 -14.76
N GLY A 26 -13.12 -12.22 -15.49
CA GLY A 26 -12.98 -12.04 -16.93
C GLY A 26 -12.46 -10.66 -17.37
N ALA A 27 -12.42 -9.65 -16.50
CA ALA A 27 -11.82 -8.36 -16.84
C ALA A 27 -10.28 -8.47 -16.84
N LYS A 28 -9.62 -7.67 -17.68
CA LYS A 28 -8.16 -7.63 -17.76
C LYS A 28 -7.56 -6.90 -16.57
N ILE A 29 -6.46 -7.42 -16.02
CA ILE A 29 -5.73 -6.80 -14.92
C ILE A 29 -5.16 -5.44 -15.33
N VAL A 30 -4.64 -5.33 -16.55
CA VAL A 30 -4.09 -4.07 -17.09
C VAL A 30 -5.12 -2.95 -17.13
N ASP A 31 -6.40 -3.25 -17.41
CA ASP A 31 -7.46 -2.25 -17.45
C ASP A 31 -7.77 -1.70 -16.04
N ALA A 32 -7.64 -2.54 -15.02
CA ALA A 32 -7.77 -2.10 -13.63
C ALA A 32 -6.61 -1.16 -13.23
N CYS A 33 -5.38 -1.49 -13.61
CA CYS A 33 -4.23 -0.61 -13.37
C CYS A 33 -4.39 0.73 -14.08
N ALA A 34 -4.74 0.71 -15.36
CA ALA A 34 -4.97 1.94 -16.16
C ALA A 34 -6.09 2.82 -15.57
N ALA A 35 -7.15 2.21 -15.04
CA ALA A 35 -8.24 2.94 -14.39
C ALA A 35 -7.77 3.65 -13.11
N GLY A 36 -6.87 3.04 -12.34
CA GLY A 36 -6.25 3.64 -11.17
C GLY A 36 -5.44 4.87 -11.53
N ASP A 37 -4.49 4.73 -12.45
CA ASP A 37 -3.62 5.83 -12.90
C ASP A 37 -4.42 6.98 -13.50
N ALA A 38 -5.37 6.69 -14.40
CA ALA A 38 -6.24 7.69 -15.00
C ALA A 38 -7.09 8.43 -13.95
N SER A 39 -7.54 7.72 -12.90
CA SER A 39 -8.28 8.35 -11.79
C SER A 39 -7.39 9.26 -10.96
N ILE A 40 -6.15 8.86 -10.63
CA ILE A 40 -5.18 9.70 -9.91
C ILE A 40 -4.90 10.98 -10.70
N GLU A 41 -4.61 10.89 -11.99
CA GLU A 41 -4.34 12.05 -12.85
C GLU A 41 -5.54 13.01 -12.89
N ARG A 42 -6.74 12.48 -13.05
CA ARG A 42 -7.98 13.27 -13.06
C ARG A 42 -8.22 13.97 -11.72
N GLU A 43 -8.07 13.27 -10.61
CA GLU A 43 -8.36 13.80 -9.28
C GLU A 43 -7.31 14.83 -8.84
N THR A 44 -6.02 14.53 -8.99
CA THR A 44 -4.94 15.46 -8.67
C THR A 44 -4.98 16.70 -9.57
N GLY A 45 -5.42 16.55 -10.82
CA GLY A 45 -5.62 17.64 -11.77
C GLY A 45 -6.58 18.75 -11.30
N LYS A 46 -7.42 18.50 -10.30
CA LYS A 46 -8.34 19.49 -9.73
C LYS A 46 -7.68 20.51 -8.81
N TYR A 47 -6.46 20.23 -8.31
CA TYR A 47 -5.81 21.03 -7.28
C TYR A 47 -4.54 21.73 -7.79
N TYR A 48 -4.14 22.81 -7.14
CA TYR A 48 -2.88 23.54 -7.36
C TYR A 48 -2.56 23.83 -8.85
N ASN A 49 -3.58 24.27 -9.62
CA ASN A 49 -3.41 24.56 -11.04
C ASN A 49 -2.78 25.93 -11.32
N LYS A 50 -2.67 26.77 -10.29
CA LYS A 50 -1.94 28.04 -10.36
C LYS A 50 -0.49 27.82 -9.93
N LYS A 51 0.40 28.63 -10.47
CA LYS A 51 1.79 28.69 -10.00
C LYS A 51 1.83 29.08 -8.52
N ASP A 52 2.83 28.58 -7.82
CA ASP A 52 3.11 28.96 -6.44
C ASP A 52 3.61 30.43 -6.35
N LYS A 53 3.89 30.89 -5.13
CA LYS A 53 4.39 32.25 -4.86
C LYS A 53 5.76 32.53 -5.50
N ASP A 54 6.52 31.49 -5.82
CA ASP A 54 7.84 31.57 -6.40
C ASP A 54 7.78 31.39 -7.95
N GLY A 55 6.58 31.28 -8.52
CA GLY A 55 6.33 31.16 -9.94
C GLY A 55 6.46 29.73 -10.49
N ASN A 56 6.59 28.71 -9.64
CA ASN A 56 6.75 27.32 -10.03
C ASN A 56 5.41 26.61 -10.17
N LYS A 57 5.34 25.64 -11.08
CA LYS A 57 4.21 24.72 -11.17
C LYS A 57 4.33 23.67 -10.07
N VAL A 58 3.24 23.43 -9.33
CA VAL A 58 3.19 22.35 -8.34
C VAL A 58 3.06 21.01 -9.05
N GLU A 59 4.03 20.14 -8.88
CA GLU A 59 4.01 18.77 -9.39
C GLU A 59 2.99 17.93 -8.62
N LYS A 60 2.26 17.06 -9.34
CA LYS A 60 1.23 16.19 -8.75
C LYS A 60 0.82 15.13 -9.76
N GLY A 61 0.29 14.03 -9.28
CA GLY A 61 -0.13 12.91 -10.12
C GLY A 61 0.15 11.57 -9.47
N VAL A 62 0.41 10.58 -10.31
CA VAL A 62 0.76 9.22 -9.91
C VAL A 62 2.12 9.22 -9.18
N ALA A 63 2.18 8.64 -7.98
CA ALA A 63 3.42 8.48 -7.24
C ALA A 63 4.22 7.26 -7.72
N PHE A 64 3.52 6.18 -8.03
CA PHE A 64 4.02 4.97 -8.70
C PHE A 64 2.88 4.32 -9.48
N PRO A 65 3.15 3.56 -10.55
CA PRO A 65 2.12 2.92 -11.35
C PRO A 65 1.21 2.04 -10.50
N THR A 66 -0.09 2.12 -10.72
CA THR A 66 -1.06 1.26 -10.01
C THR A 66 -0.69 -0.21 -10.20
N CYS A 67 -0.56 -0.91 -9.09
CA CYS A 67 -0.23 -2.34 -9.04
C CYS A 67 -1.46 -3.16 -8.68
N VAL A 68 -1.64 -4.26 -9.40
CA VAL A 68 -2.70 -5.25 -9.14
C VAL A 68 -2.08 -6.65 -9.19
N SER A 69 -1.82 -7.21 -8.02
CA SER A 69 -1.08 -8.46 -7.84
C SER A 69 -2.02 -9.58 -7.42
N VAL A 70 -2.02 -10.69 -8.19
CA VAL A 70 -2.99 -11.77 -8.04
C VAL A 70 -2.35 -13.00 -7.41
N ASN A 71 -3.02 -13.58 -6.43
CA ASN A 71 -2.67 -14.82 -5.73
C ASN A 71 -1.23 -14.79 -5.17
N ASN A 72 -0.34 -15.64 -5.66
CA ASN A 72 1.06 -15.74 -5.23
C ASN A 72 1.98 -14.63 -5.76
N CYS A 73 1.51 -13.77 -6.65
CA CYS A 73 2.20 -12.53 -6.94
C CYS A 73 2.03 -11.59 -5.73
N VAL A 74 3.10 -11.35 -4.99
CA VAL A 74 3.03 -10.67 -3.68
C VAL A 74 2.64 -9.20 -3.84
N CYS A 75 3.37 -8.45 -4.67
CA CYS A 75 3.21 -7.00 -4.87
C CYS A 75 3.79 -6.56 -6.23
N HIS A 76 3.70 -5.26 -6.52
CA HIS A 76 4.36 -4.56 -7.64
C HIS A 76 4.00 -5.05 -9.05
N ASN A 77 2.90 -5.80 -9.23
CA ASN A 77 2.47 -6.20 -10.56
C ASN A 77 1.71 -5.07 -11.26
N SER A 78 2.40 -4.35 -12.12
CA SER A 78 1.81 -3.36 -13.03
C SER A 78 2.09 -3.82 -14.47
N PRO A 79 1.17 -4.57 -15.09
CA PRO A 79 1.39 -5.20 -16.40
C PRO A 79 1.44 -4.15 -17.52
N SER A 80 2.17 -4.47 -18.60
CA SER A 80 2.23 -3.65 -19.80
C SER A 80 0.90 -3.67 -20.57
N ALA A 81 0.69 -2.66 -21.42
CA ALA A 81 -0.57 -2.46 -22.16
C ALA A 81 -1.03 -3.66 -23.02
N GLY A 82 -0.13 -4.56 -23.39
CA GLY A 82 -0.45 -5.77 -24.17
C GLY A 82 -0.72 -7.02 -23.32
N ASP A 83 -0.74 -6.93 -21.98
CA ASP A 83 -1.01 -8.08 -21.13
C ASP A 83 -2.48 -8.49 -21.21
N GLU A 84 -2.72 -9.79 -21.45
CA GLU A 84 -4.06 -10.36 -21.65
C GLU A 84 -4.59 -11.11 -20.41
N LYS A 85 -3.85 -11.09 -19.30
CA LYS A 85 -4.28 -11.78 -18.07
C LYS A 85 -5.55 -11.18 -17.50
N THR A 86 -6.46 -12.05 -17.11
CA THR A 86 -7.78 -11.69 -16.58
C THR A 86 -7.96 -12.21 -15.17
N PHE A 87 -8.82 -11.56 -14.40
CA PHE A 87 -9.27 -12.04 -13.10
C PHE A 87 -10.12 -13.31 -13.24
N GLN A 88 -9.97 -14.21 -12.28
CA GLN A 88 -10.79 -15.39 -12.14
C GLN A 88 -11.58 -15.34 -10.81
N ASP A 89 -12.73 -16.02 -10.76
CA ASP A 89 -13.46 -16.17 -9.50
C ASP A 89 -12.59 -16.85 -8.44
N GLY A 90 -12.57 -16.29 -7.24
CA GLY A 90 -11.75 -16.78 -6.12
C GLY A 90 -10.34 -16.22 -6.05
N ASP A 91 -9.88 -15.45 -7.06
CA ASP A 91 -8.57 -14.79 -7.01
C ASP A 91 -8.46 -13.84 -5.82
N ALA A 92 -7.39 -13.98 -5.05
CA ALA A 92 -6.97 -13.01 -4.05
C ALA A 92 -6.16 -11.88 -4.74
N VAL A 93 -6.73 -10.69 -4.76
CA VAL A 93 -6.17 -9.54 -5.50
C VAL A 93 -5.70 -8.47 -4.53
N LYS A 94 -4.40 -8.14 -4.57
CA LYS A 94 -3.80 -7.02 -3.85
C LYS A 94 -3.69 -5.83 -4.79
N ILE A 95 -4.39 -4.77 -4.45
CA ILE A 95 -4.38 -3.48 -5.15
C ILE A 95 -3.48 -2.55 -4.36
N ASP A 96 -2.53 -1.92 -5.02
CA ASP A 96 -1.63 -0.95 -4.41
C ASP A 96 -1.41 0.23 -5.36
N LEU A 97 -1.62 1.45 -4.85
CA LEU A 97 -1.53 2.67 -5.63
C LEU A 97 -1.19 3.87 -4.76
N GLY A 98 -0.55 4.85 -5.37
CA GLY A 98 -0.13 6.06 -4.69
C GLY A 98 -0.29 7.32 -5.54
N ALA A 99 -0.66 8.41 -4.89
CA ALA A 99 -0.69 9.74 -5.50
C ALA A 99 0.19 10.71 -4.73
N HIS A 100 0.68 11.73 -5.40
CA HIS A 100 1.40 12.80 -4.74
C HIS A 100 0.87 14.19 -5.10
N VAL A 101 1.04 15.11 -4.19
CA VAL A 101 0.89 16.56 -4.41
C VAL A 101 2.14 17.24 -3.90
N ASP A 102 2.94 17.83 -4.80
CA ASP A 102 4.21 18.49 -4.48
C ASP A 102 5.20 17.55 -3.76
N GLY A 103 5.25 16.29 -4.20
CA GLY A 103 6.11 15.26 -3.61
C GLY A 103 5.64 14.69 -2.27
N TYR A 104 4.52 15.14 -1.73
CA TYR A 104 3.89 14.56 -0.55
C TYR A 104 2.98 13.42 -0.98
N VAL A 105 3.44 12.21 -0.73
CA VAL A 105 2.81 10.96 -1.21
C VAL A 105 1.81 10.42 -0.19
N ALA A 106 0.65 9.99 -0.67
CA ALA A 106 -0.25 9.11 0.05
C ALA A 106 -0.41 7.81 -0.74
N THR A 107 -0.42 6.69 -0.03
CA THR A 107 -0.58 5.35 -0.58
C THR A 107 -1.84 4.68 -0.04
N CYS A 108 -2.36 3.71 -0.75
CA CYS A 108 -3.43 2.83 -0.27
C CYS A 108 -3.25 1.44 -0.87
N ALA A 109 -3.24 0.43 0.00
CA ALA A 109 -3.30 -0.95 -0.41
C ALA A 109 -4.58 -1.62 0.09
N ARG A 110 -5.13 -2.52 -0.72
CA ARG A 110 -6.33 -3.29 -0.41
C ARG A 110 -6.24 -4.69 -0.97
N THR A 111 -6.67 -5.68 -0.18
CA THR A 111 -6.87 -7.05 -0.65
C THR A 111 -8.35 -7.35 -0.76
N ILE A 112 -8.75 -7.90 -1.91
CA ILE A 112 -10.12 -8.38 -2.17
C ILE A 112 -10.07 -9.79 -2.74
N VAL A 113 -11.22 -10.46 -2.75
CA VAL A 113 -11.40 -11.74 -3.46
C VAL A 113 -12.44 -11.53 -4.55
N ILE A 114 -12.11 -11.95 -5.77
CA ILE A 114 -12.99 -11.84 -6.94
C ILE A 114 -14.17 -12.81 -6.79
N GLY A 115 -15.38 -12.39 -7.24
CA GLY A 115 -16.57 -13.21 -7.26
C GLY A 115 -17.60 -12.95 -6.16
N GLY A 116 -17.28 -12.09 -5.18
CA GLY A 116 -18.23 -11.62 -4.15
C GLY A 116 -18.72 -12.68 -3.18
N GLN A 117 -18.13 -13.87 -3.16
CA GLN A 117 -18.47 -14.93 -2.21
C GLN A 117 -17.88 -14.67 -0.84
N LYS A 118 -18.47 -15.26 0.20
CA LYS A 118 -17.93 -15.18 1.56
C LYS A 118 -16.54 -15.83 1.62
N VAL A 119 -15.54 -15.05 1.94
CA VAL A 119 -14.16 -15.54 2.14
C VAL A 119 -14.08 -16.30 3.47
N THR A 120 -13.48 -17.49 3.47
CA THR A 120 -13.36 -18.36 4.65
C THR A 120 -12.00 -19.07 4.69
N GLY A 121 -11.67 -19.70 5.82
CA GLY A 121 -10.44 -20.48 5.99
C GLY A 121 -9.18 -19.62 5.87
N ALA A 122 -8.07 -20.23 5.45
CA ALA A 122 -6.75 -19.58 5.42
C ALA A 122 -6.71 -18.26 4.64
N GLN A 123 -7.53 -18.11 3.59
CA GLN A 123 -7.62 -16.87 2.83
C GLN A 123 -8.25 -15.76 3.68
N ALA A 124 -9.29 -16.06 4.47
CA ALA A 124 -9.88 -15.08 5.38
C ALA A 124 -8.92 -14.73 6.53
N ASP A 125 -8.21 -15.72 7.06
CA ASP A 125 -7.29 -15.57 8.17
C ASP A 125 -6.12 -14.63 7.79
N VAL A 126 -5.50 -14.86 6.63
CA VAL A 126 -4.38 -14.02 6.16
C VAL A 126 -4.81 -12.57 5.89
N MET A 127 -5.99 -12.37 5.30
CA MET A 127 -6.53 -11.04 5.06
C MET A 127 -6.84 -10.33 6.38
N LYS A 128 -7.44 -11.05 7.34
CA LYS A 128 -7.79 -10.48 8.65
C LYS A 128 -6.57 -10.20 9.50
N ALA A 129 -5.55 -11.05 9.42
CA ALA A 129 -4.27 -10.81 10.09
C ALA A 129 -3.59 -9.51 9.61
N ALA A 130 -3.50 -9.31 8.29
CA ALA A 130 -2.91 -8.11 7.72
C ALA A 130 -3.71 -6.83 8.09
N GLU A 131 -5.03 -6.90 8.04
CA GLU A 131 -5.90 -5.80 8.46
C GLU A 131 -5.71 -5.47 9.95
N LEU A 132 -5.73 -6.47 10.82
CA LEU A 132 -5.58 -6.27 12.26
C LEU A 132 -4.19 -5.74 12.62
N ALA A 133 -3.14 -6.27 12.01
CA ALA A 133 -1.77 -5.78 12.20
C ALA A 133 -1.67 -4.29 11.82
N SER A 134 -2.22 -3.90 10.67
CA SER A 134 -2.24 -2.50 10.24
C SER A 134 -2.98 -1.60 11.21
N GLU A 135 -4.15 -2.02 11.70
CA GLU A 135 -4.94 -1.30 12.68
C GLU A 135 -4.21 -1.11 14.03
N ILE A 136 -3.45 -2.12 14.47
CA ILE A 136 -2.65 -2.05 15.70
C ILE A 136 -1.46 -1.11 15.48
N VAL A 137 -0.73 -1.26 14.37
CA VAL A 137 0.45 -0.44 14.06
C VAL A 137 0.09 1.05 13.97
N ILE A 138 -1.01 1.41 13.32
CA ILE A 138 -1.49 2.81 13.27
C ILE A 138 -1.64 3.40 14.68
N ARG A 139 -2.02 2.60 15.67
CA ARG A 139 -2.19 3.05 17.07
C ARG A 139 -0.89 3.08 17.86
N LYS A 140 0.07 2.24 17.47
CA LYS A 140 1.41 2.15 18.11
C LYS A 140 2.44 3.07 17.47
N LEU A 141 2.23 3.56 16.26
CA LEU A 141 3.18 4.42 15.55
C LEU A 141 3.15 5.84 16.14
N ARG A 142 3.84 6.04 17.25
CA ARG A 142 3.87 7.30 18.00
C ARG A 142 5.31 7.71 18.31
N PRO A 143 5.61 9.01 18.44
CA PRO A 143 6.91 9.46 18.89
C PRO A 143 7.37 8.77 20.18
N GLY A 144 8.57 8.23 20.17
CA GLY A 144 9.18 7.47 21.26
C GLY A 144 8.97 5.94 21.18
N ASP A 145 8.09 5.45 20.31
CA ASP A 145 7.95 4.00 20.11
C ASP A 145 9.12 3.44 19.27
N SER A 146 9.53 2.22 19.58
CA SER A 146 10.63 1.54 18.89
C SER A 146 10.17 0.86 17.61
N THR A 147 10.92 1.02 16.52
CA THR A 147 10.70 0.29 15.25
C THR A 147 10.72 -1.22 15.46
N ALA A 148 11.59 -1.74 16.32
CA ALA A 148 11.68 -3.16 16.62
C ALA A 148 10.44 -3.69 17.36
N GLU A 149 9.89 -2.94 18.32
CA GLU A 149 8.67 -3.33 19.04
C GLU A 149 7.43 -3.33 18.14
N ILE A 150 7.39 -2.40 17.19
CA ILE A 150 6.32 -2.36 16.17
C ILE A 150 6.42 -3.60 15.28
N GLY A 151 7.61 -3.93 14.78
CA GLY A 151 7.85 -5.14 13.98
C GLY A 151 7.45 -6.42 14.72
N ALA A 152 7.91 -6.58 15.96
CA ALA A 152 7.54 -7.72 16.81
C ALA A 152 6.00 -7.84 17.01
N THR A 153 5.30 -6.71 17.03
CA THR A 153 3.83 -6.70 17.10
C THR A 153 3.20 -7.29 15.82
N ILE A 154 3.73 -6.95 14.65
CA ILE A 154 3.25 -7.49 13.36
C ILE A 154 3.46 -9.00 13.32
N GLU A 155 4.63 -9.49 13.70
CA GLU A 155 4.93 -10.92 13.77
C GLU A 155 4.02 -11.66 14.76
N SER A 156 3.73 -11.06 15.92
CA SER A 156 2.82 -11.66 16.91
C SER A 156 1.42 -11.85 16.34
N VAL A 157 0.88 -10.84 15.64
CA VAL A 157 -0.44 -10.95 15.00
C VAL A 157 -0.45 -12.06 13.95
N ALA A 158 0.58 -12.13 13.10
CA ALA A 158 0.69 -13.20 12.10
C ALA A 158 0.66 -14.59 12.74
N LYS A 159 1.44 -14.77 13.82
CA LYS A 159 1.49 -16.02 14.59
C LYS A 159 0.12 -16.41 15.17
N ASP A 160 -0.62 -15.46 15.72
CA ASP A 160 -1.95 -15.70 16.32
C ASP A 160 -2.98 -16.19 15.29
N PHE A 161 -2.82 -15.79 14.02
CA PHE A 161 -3.64 -16.24 12.90
C PHE A 161 -3.07 -17.46 12.16
N GLY A 162 -1.90 -17.97 12.56
CA GLY A 162 -1.27 -19.11 11.89
C GLY A 162 -0.81 -18.80 10.46
N VAL A 163 -0.42 -17.54 10.20
CA VAL A 163 0.09 -17.07 8.91
C VAL A 163 1.51 -16.52 9.07
N SER A 164 2.21 -16.28 7.96
CA SER A 164 3.57 -15.75 7.95
C SER A 164 3.59 -14.30 7.45
N VAL A 165 4.46 -13.49 8.04
CA VAL A 165 4.82 -12.20 7.46
C VAL A 165 5.77 -12.43 6.29
N VAL A 166 5.56 -11.74 5.17
CA VAL A 166 6.45 -11.84 4.01
C VAL A 166 7.76 -11.13 4.31
N GLU A 167 8.88 -11.86 4.19
CA GLU A 167 10.22 -11.33 4.38
C GLU A 167 10.59 -10.36 3.26
N GLY A 168 11.37 -9.33 3.59
CA GLY A 168 11.81 -8.32 2.62
C GLY A 168 10.82 -7.19 2.37
N VAL A 169 9.56 -7.32 2.79
CA VAL A 169 8.60 -6.22 2.79
C VAL A 169 8.68 -5.47 4.12
N VAL A 170 8.89 -4.16 4.05
CA VAL A 170 9.10 -3.32 5.24
C VAL A 170 8.15 -2.14 5.26
N THR A 171 7.70 -1.76 6.43
CA THR A 171 7.09 -0.45 6.67
C THR A 171 8.21 0.59 6.68
N HIS A 172 8.08 1.65 5.91
CA HIS A 172 9.17 2.61 5.70
C HIS A 172 8.72 4.06 5.84
N ASN A 173 9.64 4.94 6.27
CA ASN A 173 9.32 6.36 6.30
C ASN A 173 9.32 6.97 4.90
N MET A 174 8.55 8.04 4.75
CA MET A 174 8.46 8.83 3.53
C MET A 174 8.83 10.29 3.79
N LYS A 175 9.45 10.92 2.80
CA LYS A 175 9.75 12.35 2.81
C LYS A 175 9.26 12.99 1.50
N ARG A 176 9.22 14.31 1.46
CA ARG A 176 8.86 15.02 0.22
C ARG A 176 9.75 14.57 -0.94
N PHE A 177 9.16 14.06 -2.02
CA PHE A 177 9.81 13.45 -3.20
C PHE A 177 10.65 12.20 -2.93
N ILE A 178 10.53 11.59 -1.74
CA ILE A 178 11.19 10.34 -1.38
C ILE A 178 10.13 9.39 -0.83
N ILE A 179 9.81 8.35 -1.60
CA ILE A 179 8.83 7.35 -1.20
C ILE A 179 9.45 6.32 -0.26
N ASP A 180 10.68 5.89 -0.53
CA ASP A 180 11.43 4.92 0.27
C ASP A 180 12.52 5.66 1.07
N GLY A 181 12.21 6.02 2.30
CA GLY A 181 13.17 6.63 3.21
C GLY A 181 14.03 5.60 3.94
N ASN A 182 15.08 6.07 4.62
CA ASN A 182 16.09 5.20 5.23
C ASN A 182 15.64 4.54 6.54
N LYS A 183 14.67 5.13 7.26
CA LYS A 183 14.14 4.56 8.50
C LYS A 183 13.06 3.55 8.16
N VAL A 184 13.27 2.30 8.59
CA VAL A 184 12.38 1.18 8.30
C VAL A 184 11.94 0.46 9.57
N ILE A 185 10.77 -0.14 9.50
CA ILE A 185 10.27 -1.10 10.47
C ILE A 185 10.30 -2.45 9.77
N LEU A 186 11.14 -3.35 10.23
CA LEU A 186 11.15 -4.72 9.72
C LEU A 186 9.89 -5.42 10.17
N ASN A 187 9.01 -5.73 9.22
CA ASN A 187 7.76 -6.45 9.51
C ASN A 187 8.01 -7.91 9.91
N LYS A 188 9.13 -8.48 9.42
CA LYS A 188 9.65 -9.80 9.80
C LYS A 188 11.16 -9.68 10.11
N SER A 189 11.55 -10.19 11.25
CA SER A 189 12.97 -10.28 11.63
C SER A 189 13.59 -11.55 11.07
N SER A 190 14.75 -11.46 10.43
CA SER A 190 15.50 -12.62 9.92
C SER A 190 17.00 -12.43 10.10
N PRO A 191 17.80 -13.51 10.02
CA PRO A 191 19.27 -13.43 10.07
C PRO A 191 19.85 -12.62 8.91
N GLU A 192 19.20 -12.65 7.74
CA GLU A 192 19.62 -11.99 6.51
C GLU A 192 19.25 -10.51 6.49
N MET A 193 18.16 -10.13 7.20
CA MET A 193 17.61 -8.79 7.18
C MET A 193 17.56 -8.21 8.58
N LYS A 194 18.49 -7.32 8.87
CA LYS A 194 18.63 -6.67 10.18
C LYS A 194 18.60 -5.15 10.01
N ALA A 195 17.95 -4.48 10.93
CA ALA A 195 18.04 -3.05 11.11
C ALA A 195 18.25 -2.76 12.60
N ASP A 196 19.07 -1.77 12.89
CA ASP A 196 19.20 -1.29 14.27
C ASP A 196 17.85 -0.68 14.71
N PRO A 197 17.41 -0.94 15.95
CA PRO A 197 16.21 -0.30 16.48
C PRO A 197 16.36 1.22 16.50
N GLU A 198 15.35 1.90 15.95
CA GLU A 198 15.26 3.35 15.97
C GLU A 198 13.97 3.78 16.70
N GLU A 199 13.95 4.99 17.24
CA GLU A 199 12.73 5.58 17.79
C GLU A 199 11.96 6.33 16.69
N ILE A 200 10.63 6.24 16.72
CA ILE A 200 9.75 7.07 15.89
C ILE A 200 9.85 8.51 16.36
N GLU A 201 10.07 9.42 15.44
CA GLU A 201 10.20 10.84 15.74
C GLU A 201 8.93 11.63 15.37
N MET A 202 8.78 12.79 15.98
CA MET A 202 7.67 13.69 15.68
C MET A 202 7.76 14.20 14.23
N TYR A 203 6.62 14.24 13.56
CA TYR A 203 6.47 14.68 12.16
C TYR A 203 7.01 13.71 11.10
N GLU A 204 7.40 12.51 11.45
CA GLU A 204 7.66 11.45 10.47
C GLU A 204 6.36 10.96 9.84
N VAL A 205 6.45 10.49 8.61
CA VAL A 205 5.34 9.91 7.85
C VAL A 205 5.79 8.54 7.36
N TYR A 206 4.94 7.55 7.50
CA TYR A 206 5.24 6.17 7.14
C TYR A 206 4.22 5.62 6.15
N ALA A 207 4.70 4.82 5.21
CA ALA A 207 3.90 3.87 4.46
C ALA A 207 3.84 2.57 5.28
N LEU A 208 2.65 2.13 5.64
CA LEU A 208 2.45 0.84 6.29
C LEU A 208 2.32 -0.22 5.20
N ASP A 209 3.40 -0.93 4.96
CA ASP A 209 3.47 -1.97 3.94
C ASP A 209 3.54 -3.35 4.60
N ILE A 210 2.39 -3.85 5.04
CA ILE A 210 2.27 -5.10 5.78
C ILE A 210 1.68 -6.17 4.86
N VAL A 211 2.51 -7.13 4.46
CA VAL A 211 2.14 -8.25 3.60
C VAL A 211 2.27 -9.56 4.36
N MET A 212 1.23 -10.37 4.29
CA MET A 212 1.18 -11.69 4.93
C MET A 212 0.88 -12.79 3.93
N SER A 213 1.32 -14.01 4.25
CA SER A 213 1.21 -15.19 3.42
C SER A 213 0.61 -16.36 4.20
N THR A 214 -0.18 -17.21 3.51
CA THR A 214 -0.60 -18.52 4.04
C THR A 214 0.50 -19.57 3.93
N GLY A 215 1.62 -19.27 3.26
CA GLY A 215 2.82 -20.10 3.15
C GLY A 215 3.95 -19.60 4.07
N GLU A 216 5.17 -19.87 3.67
CA GLU A 216 6.36 -19.57 4.48
C GLU A 216 6.67 -18.05 4.60
N GLY A 217 6.24 -17.25 3.63
CA GLY A 217 6.44 -15.81 3.63
C GLY A 217 7.79 -15.34 3.11
#